data_6b61a036f0e824256a216562d290d1a3
#
_entry.id   6b61a036f0e824256a216562d290d1a3
#
_cell.length_a   1.000
_cell.length_b   1.000
_cell.length_c   1.000
_cell.angle_alpha   90.00
_cell.angle_beta   90.00
_cell.angle_gamma   90.00
#
_symmetry.space_group_name_H-M   'P 1'
#
loop_
_entity.id
_entity.type
_entity.pdbx_description
1 polymer ?
#
loop_
_entity_poly.entity_id
_entity_poly.type
_entity_poly.pdbx_seq_one_letter_code
_entity_poly.pdbx_strand_id
1 'polypeptide(L)'
;VVVADEELLMVRRGHGPGAGTWSIPGGHVEVGETLAEAVVRELAEETGLDGLCGPFLGWAELIGDHGHVVVMDFEVVVVAGGEPTAGGDAAEAAWVPLWQVSELR
;
A
#
# COMPACT_ATOMS: atom_id res chain seq x y z
N VAL A 1 2.49 3.52 4.02
CA VAL A 1 3.26 2.56 4.84
C VAL A 1 2.60 2.42 6.20
N VAL A 2 2.17 1.23 6.52
CA VAL A 2 1.52 0.92 7.79
C VAL A 2 2.37 -0.10 8.55
N VAL A 3 2.89 0.31 9.70
CA VAL A 3 3.69 -0.57 10.57
C VAL A 3 3.04 -0.59 11.95
N ALA A 4 2.83 -1.78 12.49
CA ALA A 4 2.32 -1.99 13.83
C ALA A 4 2.88 -3.29 14.40
N ASP A 5 3.29 -3.29 15.66
CA ASP A 5 3.79 -4.48 16.36
C ASP A 5 4.92 -5.21 15.60
N GLU A 6 5.83 -4.43 15.00
CA GLU A 6 6.96 -4.92 14.21
C GLU A 6 6.55 -5.68 12.93
N GLU A 7 5.34 -5.41 12.44
CA GLU A 7 4.84 -5.96 11.18
C GLU A 7 4.51 -4.84 10.21
N LEU A 8 4.74 -5.10 8.92
CA LEU A 8 4.39 -4.19 7.82
C LEU A 8 3.16 -4.72 7.11
N LEU A 9 2.18 -3.86 6.88
CA LEU A 9 1.02 -4.22 6.07
C LEU A 9 1.43 -4.29 4.61
N MET A 10 1.19 -5.43 3.99
CA MET A 10 1.50 -5.67 2.58
C MET A 10 0.32 -6.27 1.84
N VAL A 11 0.29 -6.04 0.54
CA VAL A 11 -0.69 -6.63 -0.36
C VAL A 11 0.03 -7.38 -1.48
N ARG A 12 -0.61 -8.44 -1.99
CA ARG A 12 -0.14 -9.16 -3.17
C ARG A 12 -1.04 -8.80 -4.35
N ARG A 13 -0.44 -8.32 -5.42
CA ARG A 13 -1.17 -7.93 -6.61
C ARG A 13 -1.83 -9.14 -7.26
N GLY A 14 -3.13 -9.02 -7.59
CA GLY A 14 -3.93 -10.13 -8.10
C GLY A 14 -3.90 -10.31 -9.60
N HIS A 15 -3.66 -9.24 -10.36
CA HIS A 15 -3.68 -9.29 -11.82
C HIS A 15 -2.89 -8.13 -12.42
N GLY A 16 -2.75 -8.16 -13.74
CA GLY A 16 -2.02 -7.13 -14.48
C GLY A 16 -0.50 -7.27 -14.33
N PRO A 17 0.26 -6.24 -14.77
CA PRO A 17 1.71 -6.24 -14.61
C PRO A 17 2.10 -6.34 -13.12
N GLY A 18 3.03 -7.24 -12.83
CA GLY A 18 3.47 -7.47 -11.46
C GLY A 18 2.56 -8.37 -10.64
N ALA A 19 1.60 -9.07 -11.26
CA ALA A 19 0.74 -10.02 -10.54
C ALA A 19 1.57 -11.03 -9.77
N GLY A 20 1.16 -11.30 -8.51
CA GLY A 20 1.87 -12.18 -7.60
C GLY A 20 2.96 -11.50 -6.78
N THR A 21 3.30 -10.24 -7.06
CA THR A 21 4.30 -9.52 -6.27
C THR A 21 3.66 -8.89 -5.03
N TRP A 22 4.45 -8.85 -3.97
CA TRP A 22 4.07 -8.20 -2.71
C TRP A 22 4.59 -6.77 -2.69
N SER A 23 3.78 -5.85 -2.19
CA SER A 23 4.13 -4.44 -2.04
C SER A 23 3.35 -3.81 -0.90
N ILE A 24 3.71 -2.58 -0.54
CA ILE A 24 2.88 -1.78 0.36
C ILE A 24 1.60 -1.37 -0.39
N PRO A 25 0.47 -1.19 0.33
CA PRO A 25 -0.76 -0.71 -0.30
C PRO A 25 -0.57 0.66 -0.94
N GLY A 26 -1.18 0.88 -2.10
CA GLY A 26 -1.13 2.16 -2.78
C GLY A 26 -1.71 2.06 -4.17
N GLY A 27 -1.81 3.19 -4.83
CA GLY A 27 -2.35 3.29 -6.17
C GLY A 27 -2.26 4.71 -6.70
N HIS A 28 -3.06 5.02 -7.70
CA HIS A 28 -3.04 6.30 -8.39
C HIS A 28 -3.90 7.34 -7.69
N VAL A 29 -3.45 8.58 -7.71
CA VAL A 29 -4.24 9.71 -7.23
C VAL A 29 -5.32 10.02 -8.28
N GLU A 30 -6.56 10.16 -7.83
CA GLU A 30 -7.67 10.51 -8.70
C GLU A 30 -7.81 12.03 -8.83
N VAL A 31 -8.44 12.48 -9.91
CA VAL A 31 -8.65 13.90 -10.16
C VAL A 31 -9.44 14.53 -9.00
N GLY A 32 -8.91 15.64 -8.48
CA GLY A 32 -9.53 16.36 -7.37
C GLY A 32 -9.22 15.83 -5.99
N GLU A 33 -8.47 14.76 -5.91
CA GLU A 33 -8.09 14.11 -4.65
C GLU A 33 -6.72 14.61 -4.19
N THR A 34 -6.57 14.88 -2.89
CA THR A 34 -5.23 15.16 -2.34
C THR A 34 -4.43 13.86 -2.19
N LEU A 35 -3.13 13.98 -2.00
CA LEU A 35 -2.28 12.81 -1.75
C LEU A 35 -2.76 12.06 -0.50
N ALA A 36 -3.09 12.78 0.57
CA ALA A 36 -3.57 12.16 1.81
C ALA A 36 -4.89 11.42 1.61
N GLU A 37 -5.81 12.00 0.83
CA GLU A 37 -7.08 11.35 0.50
C GLU A 37 -6.87 10.07 -0.32
N ALA A 38 -5.95 10.12 -1.29
CA ALA A 38 -5.60 8.96 -2.10
C ALA A 38 -5.04 7.81 -1.27
N VAL A 39 -4.15 8.12 -0.33
CA VAL A 39 -3.54 7.13 0.56
C VAL A 39 -4.63 6.40 1.37
N VAL A 40 -5.52 7.15 1.99
CA VAL A 40 -6.61 6.59 2.82
C VAL A 40 -7.57 5.77 1.98
N ARG A 41 -7.95 6.26 0.81
CA ARG A 41 -8.86 5.55 -0.10
C ARG A 41 -8.25 4.23 -0.59
N GLU A 42 -7.00 4.25 -1.06
CA GLU A 42 -6.33 3.05 -1.55
C GLU A 42 -6.17 2.00 -0.45
N LEU A 43 -5.84 2.42 0.76
CA LEU A 43 -5.76 1.50 1.90
C LEU A 43 -7.11 0.82 2.13
N ALA A 44 -8.19 1.58 2.13
CA ALA A 44 -9.53 1.03 2.34
C ALA A 44 -9.93 0.07 1.21
N GLU A 45 -9.65 0.42 -0.03
CA GLU A 45 -9.98 -0.44 -1.19
C GLU A 45 -9.21 -1.75 -1.17
N GLU A 46 -7.93 -1.72 -0.85
CA GLU A 46 -7.06 -2.89 -0.94
C GLU A 46 -7.06 -3.76 0.31
N THR A 47 -7.38 -3.22 1.47
CA THR A 47 -7.27 -3.94 2.75
C THR A 47 -8.51 -3.88 3.63
N GLY A 48 -9.48 -3.03 3.31
CA GLY A 48 -10.67 -2.82 4.14
C GLY A 48 -10.40 -2.06 5.43
N LEU A 49 -9.19 -1.54 5.62
CA LEU A 49 -8.83 -0.83 6.85
C LEU A 49 -9.02 0.68 6.71
N ASP A 50 -9.41 1.32 7.80
CA ASP A 50 -9.49 2.77 7.90
C ASP A 50 -8.20 3.31 8.49
N GLY A 51 -7.57 4.25 7.77
CA GLY A 51 -6.32 4.85 8.20
C GLY A 51 -6.39 6.36 8.28
N LEU A 52 -5.44 6.92 9.02
CA LEU A 52 -5.14 8.35 9.03
C LEU A 52 -3.78 8.53 8.37
N CYS A 53 -3.73 9.42 7.37
CA CYS A 53 -2.48 9.75 6.70
C CYS A 53 -1.63 10.61 7.62
N GLY A 54 -0.43 10.14 7.90
CA GLY A 54 0.57 10.81 8.72
C GLY A 54 1.65 11.50 7.88
N PRO A 55 2.86 11.62 8.41
CA PRO A 55 3.93 12.35 7.75
C PRO A 55 4.37 11.71 6.44
N PHE A 56 4.85 12.56 5.54
CA PHE A 56 5.51 12.12 4.32
C PHE A 56 6.87 11.51 4.66
N LEU A 57 7.12 10.31 4.17
CA LEU A 57 8.36 9.57 4.46
C LEU A 57 9.42 9.77 3.38
N GLY A 58 9.02 9.90 2.14
CA GLY A 58 9.94 10.03 1.03
C GLY A 58 9.30 9.61 -0.28
N TRP A 59 10.11 9.60 -1.33
CA TRP A 59 9.64 9.24 -2.65
C TRP A 59 10.62 8.27 -3.32
N ALA A 60 10.11 7.54 -4.29
CA ALA A 60 10.90 6.62 -5.11
C ALA A 60 10.47 6.76 -6.56
N GLU A 61 11.39 6.49 -7.47
CA GLU A 61 11.11 6.48 -8.89
C GLU A 61 11.16 5.05 -9.40
N LEU A 62 10.13 4.68 -10.17
CA LEU A 62 10.07 3.40 -10.86
C LEU A 62 10.09 3.70 -12.35
N ILE A 63 11.22 3.38 -12.99
CA ILE A 63 11.44 3.65 -14.40
C ILE A 63 11.49 2.32 -15.13
N GLY A 64 10.64 2.14 -16.13
CA GLY A 64 10.58 0.90 -16.90
C GLY A 64 10.07 1.15 -18.31
N ASP A 65 9.86 0.06 -19.05
CA ASP A 65 9.43 0.10 -20.44
C ASP A 65 8.04 0.73 -20.61
N HIS A 66 7.23 0.69 -19.56
CA HIS A 66 5.85 1.18 -19.58
C HIS A 66 5.69 2.61 -19.04
N GLY A 67 6.79 3.23 -18.66
CA GLY A 67 6.76 4.62 -18.20
C GLY A 67 7.59 4.87 -16.97
N HIS A 68 7.35 6.03 -16.41
CA HIS A 68 8.06 6.54 -15.25
C HIS A 68 7.04 6.93 -14.18
N VAL A 69 7.10 6.25 -13.04
CA VAL A 69 6.17 6.48 -11.93
C VAL A 69 6.95 7.02 -10.74
N VAL A 70 6.45 8.08 -10.14
CA VAL A 70 6.97 8.61 -8.88
C VAL A 70 6.03 8.16 -7.77
N VAL A 71 6.57 7.43 -6.80
CA VAL A 71 5.80 6.94 -5.66
C VAL A 71 6.07 7.84 -4.46
N MET A 72 5.01 8.38 -3.88
CA MET A 72 5.07 9.23 -2.69
C MET A 72 4.63 8.40 -1.48
N ASP A 73 5.56 8.15 -0.57
CA ASP A 73 5.29 7.29 0.58
C ASP A 73 4.95 8.08 1.83
N PHE A 74 3.85 7.70 2.47
CA PHE A 74 3.37 8.32 3.72
C PHE A 74 3.25 7.27 4.81
N GLU A 75 3.52 7.67 6.04
CA GLU A 75 3.20 6.86 7.21
C GLU A 75 1.69 6.90 7.43
N VAL A 76 1.08 5.75 7.72
CA VAL A 76 -0.36 5.66 7.95
C VAL A 76 -0.61 4.90 9.24
N VAL A 77 -1.52 5.43 10.04
CA VAL A 77 -1.99 4.78 11.28
C VAL A 77 -3.37 4.20 11.02
N VAL A 78 -3.55 2.92 11.29
CA VAL A 78 -4.85 2.26 11.18
C VAL A 78 -5.68 2.58 12.41
N VAL A 79 -6.89 3.10 12.22
CA VAL A 79 -7.78 3.50 13.30
C VAL A 79 -9.01 2.61 13.43
N ALA A 80 -9.36 1.87 12.38
CA ALA A 80 -10.48 0.94 12.40
C ALA A 80 -10.37 -0.09 11.28
N GLY A 81 -11.11 -1.19 11.38
CA GLY A 81 -11.21 -2.21 10.33
C GLY A 81 -10.80 -3.62 10.73
N GLY A 82 -10.14 -3.81 11.87
CA GLY A 82 -9.73 -5.14 12.35
C GLY A 82 -8.65 -5.79 11.47
N GLU A 83 -8.88 -7.03 11.05
CA GLU A 83 -7.96 -7.75 10.18
C GLU A 83 -8.09 -7.28 8.73
N PRO A 84 -6.97 -7.19 7.98
CA PRO A 84 -7.04 -6.80 6.58
C PRO A 84 -7.76 -7.85 5.74
N THR A 85 -8.58 -7.37 4.80
CA THR A 85 -9.30 -8.21 3.85
C THR A 85 -8.99 -7.69 2.45
N ALA A 86 -8.41 -8.53 1.61
CA ALA A 86 -8.02 -8.14 0.26
C ALA A 86 -9.21 -7.64 -0.56
N GLY A 87 -8.99 -6.55 -1.29
CA GLY A 87 -10.00 -5.96 -2.17
C GLY A 87 -9.34 -5.21 -3.32
N GLY A 88 -10.15 -4.69 -4.24
CA GLY A 88 -9.62 -4.00 -5.41
C GLY A 88 -8.69 -4.89 -6.22
N ASP A 89 -7.48 -4.39 -6.50
CA ASP A 89 -6.48 -5.12 -7.26
C ASP A 89 -5.64 -6.10 -6.42
N ALA A 90 -5.88 -6.17 -5.11
CA ALA A 90 -5.16 -7.06 -4.21
C ALA A 90 -5.78 -8.44 -4.16
N ALA A 91 -4.98 -9.49 -4.33
CA ALA A 91 -5.39 -10.87 -4.14
C ALA A 91 -5.26 -11.30 -2.69
N GLU A 92 -4.28 -10.75 -1.99
CA GLU A 92 -4.06 -11.00 -0.57
C GLU A 92 -3.66 -9.70 0.13
N ALA A 93 -3.99 -9.62 1.43
CA ALA A 93 -3.53 -8.54 2.29
C ALA A 93 -3.12 -9.18 3.61
N ALA A 94 -1.95 -8.83 4.13
CA ALA A 94 -1.42 -9.47 5.33
C ALA A 94 -0.45 -8.56 6.07
N TRP A 95 -0.36 -8.79 7.39
CA TRP A 95 0.70 -8.26 8.22
C TRP A 95 1.92 -9.17 8.09
N VAL A 96 3.04 -8.61 7.69
CA VAL A 96 4.28 -9.36 7.45
C VAL A 96 5.34 -8.90 8.44
N PRO A 97 5.95 -9.81 9.20
CA PRO A 97 7.04 -9.44 10.11
C PRO A 97 8.14 -8.70 9.36
N LEU A 98 8.66 -7.64 9.96
CA LEU A 98 9.68 -6.81 9.30
C LEU A 98 10.90 -7.61 8.85
N TRP A 99 11.30 -8.63 9.62
CA TRP A 99 12.43 -9.47 9.26
C TRP A 99 12.18 -10.31 8.01
N GLN A 100 10.92 -10.53 7.64
CA GLN A 100 10.54 -11.36 6.50
C GLN A 100 10.27 -10.57 5.22
N VAL A 101 10.12 -9.25 5.31
CA VAL A 101 9.72 -8.42 4.18
C VAL A 101 10.64 -8.58 2.96
N SER A 102 11.95 -8.64 3.16
CA SER A 102 12.91 -8.77 2.07
C SER A 102 12.79 -10.10 1.30
N GLU A 103 12.19 -11.11 1.90
CA GLU A 103 12.02 -12.43 1.28
C GLU A 103 10.82 -12.48 0.32
N LEU A 104 9.96 -11.46 0.35
CA LEU A 104 8.75 -11.40 -0.48
C LEU A 104 8.99 -10.73 -1.84
N ARG A 105 10.18 -10.29 -2.11
CA ARG A 105 10.53 -9.59 -3.35
C ARG A 105 11.07 -10.54 -4.41
#